data_8acdb8a92ddac62f67a0931625e39589
#
_entry.id   8acdb8a92ddac62f67a0931625e39589
#
_cell.length_a   1.000
_cell.length_b   1.000
_cell.length_c   1.000
_cell.angle_alpha   90.00
_cell.angle_beta   90.00
_cell.angle_gamma   90.00
#
_symmetry.space_group_name_H-M   'P 1'
#
loop_
_entity.id
_entity.type
_entity.pdbx_description
1 polymer ?
#
loop_
_entity_poly.entity_id
_entity_poly.type
_entity_poly.pdbx_seq_one_letter_code
_entity_poly.pdbx_strand_id
1 'polypeptide(L)'
;MKFLHFATFFCLFGFFCGCTVERAEEQVIERHANGVKKTSVWVYPDGEIQKRNEWYNNGIKEFEIPYKDNVPHGEIKRWTGLGNVVMVGQYKKGLRTGKWISFFGDKKVEAERYYKDDHPVGDWEGWHYNGNKAFEEHYNEKGDTIGVWKKWSKSGKLQEENSCHGGDSVGIIVEYYENGKRRHSTSCQYGVFNGPQITYAADEKNSWLVLEGYTNGVLNGAREFYLPSEDGLLPYRRECWKMGTRDSIWRLDDGHKHFVIESEFVNGTGIGYGQCEDNYGMICAETSFVAGVPGGTLDSSAILGTAVKGATLWYYKKGHDLRYEEIWENGEIAISRSFYPDSLGGRLASEAFWKDGKRNGILRNWYKSGVLRDSLSFVNGERVGEQFSYDSTGKLTIHKTEAGKNRPVIMHLH
;
A
#
# COMPACT_ATOMS: atom_id res chain seq x y z
N MET A 1 -96.05 66.75 9.32
CA MET A 1 -94.66 66.44 8.96
C MET A 1 -94.24 65.05 9.46
N LYS A 2 -94.28 64.09 8.57
CA LYS A 2 -93.77 62.74 8.89
C LYS A 2 -92.96 62.30 7.72
N PHE A 3 -91.66 62.08 7.96
CA PHE A 3 -90.72 61.54 6.98
C PHE A 3 -90.84 60.04 6.98
N LEU A 4 -91.03 59.43 5.78
CA LEU A 4 -91.02 58.01 5.53
C LEU A 4 -89.57 57.65 5.19
N HIS A 5 -89.00 56.70 5.92
CA HIS A 5 -87.74 56.08 5.60
C HIS A 5 -87.95 54.82 4.81
N PHE A 6 -87.47 54.76 3.57
CA PHE A 6 -87.36 53.56 2.76
C PHE A 6 -86.09 52.81 3.19
N ALA A 7 -86.20 51.57 3.65
CA ALA A 7 -85.11 50.70 3.92
C ALA A 7 -84.85 49.87 2.66
N THR A 8 -83.67 50.10 2.00
CA THR A 8 -83.17 49.30 0.90
C THR A 8 -82.40 48.10 1.44
N PHE A 9 -82.92 46.90 1.18
CA PHE A 9 -82.27 45.64 1.51
C PHE A 9 -81.17 45.34 0.45
N PHE A 10 -79.94 45.44 0.85
CA PHE A 10 -78.82 44.99 0.03
C PHE A 10 -78.52 43.49 0.34
N CYS A 11 -78.89 42.60 -0.57
CA CYS A 11 -78.41 41.20 -0.53
C CYS A 11 -76.95 41.15 -0.87
N LEU A 12 -76.13 40.95 0.14
CA LEU A 12 -74.70 40.55 -0.03
C LEU A 12 -74.67 39.08 -0.43
N PHE A 13 -74.40 38.79 -1.73
CA PHE A 13 -74.00 37.51 -2.18
C PHE A 13 -72.47 37.36 -1.83
N GLY A 14 -72.18 36.66 -0.75
CA GLY A 14 -70.85 36.25 -0.42
C GLY A 14 -70.40 35.13 -1.38
N PHE A 15 -69.55 35.45 -2.29
CA PHE A 15 -68.76 34.45 -3.03
C PHE A 15 -67.82 33.77 -2.01
N PHE A 16 -68.23 32.60 -1.48
CA PHE A 16 -67.31 31.68 -0.92
C PHE A 16 -66.47 31.07 -2.06
N CYS A 17 -65.29 31.69 -2.33
CA CYS A 17 -64.25 31.07 -3.14
C CYS A 17 -63.72 29.88 -2.30
N GLY A 18 -64.36 28.73 -2.46
CA GLY A 18 -63.86 27.49 -1.87
C GLY A 18 -62.56 27.12 -2.60
N CYS A 19 -61.43 27.51 -2.02
CA CYS A 19 -60.17 26.89 -2.39
C CYS A 19 -60.28 25.39 -2.07
N THR A 20 -60.64 24.59 -3.06
CA THR A 20 -60.48 23.14 -2.98
C THR A 20 -58.94 22.91 -2.96
N VAL A 21 -58.42 22.57 -1.81
CA VAL A 21 -57.04 22.12 -1.70
C VAL A 21 -56.94 20.79 -2.46
N GLU A 22 -56.45 20.85 -3.68
CA GLU A 22 -56.18 19.66 -4.49
C GLU A 22 -55.21 18.76 -3.73
N ARG A 23 -55.61 17.50 -3.49
CA ARG A 23 -54.77 16.55 -2.77
C ARG A 23 -54.05 15.64 -3.76
N ALA A 24 -52.75 15.46 -3.54
CA ALA A 24 -51.97 14.49 -4.29
C ALA A 24 -52.40 13.05 -3.92
N GLU A 25 -52.46 12.16 -4.90
CA GLU A 25 -52.81 10.74 -4.73
C GLU A 25 -51.57 9.86 -4.95
N GLU A 26 -51.50 8.73 -4.21
CA GLU A 26 -50.39 7.81 -4.34
C GLU A 26 -50.56 6.91 -5.58
N GLN A 27 -49.55 6.90 -6.43
CA GLN A 27 -49.40 5.98 -7.56
C GLN A 27 -48.20 5.06 -7.30
N VAL A 28 -48.44 3.73 -7.28
CA VAL A 28 -47.39 2.74 -7.14
C VAL A 28 -46.76 2.50 -8.50
N ILE A 29 -45.48 2.82 -8.63
CA ILE A 29 -44.70 2.70 -9.87
C ILE A 29 -44.08 1.32 -10.00
N GLU A 30 -43.57 0.77 -8.88
CA GLU A 30 -42.87 -0.51 -8.88
C GLU A 30 -43.17 -1.29 -7.59
N ARG A 31 -43.19 -2.64 -7.72
CA ARG A 31 -43.34 -3.57 -6.59
C ARG A 31 -42.16 -4.54 -6.54
N HIS A 32 -41.82 -4.98 -5.33
CA HIS A 32 -40.94 -6.12 -5.11
C HIS A 32 -41.59 -7.44 -5.57
N ALA A 33 -40.76 -8.47 -5.76
CA ALA A 33 -41.27 -9.79 -6.19
C ALA A 33 -42.34 -10.40 -5.24
N ASN A 34 -42.34 -10.01 -3.96
CA ASN A 34 -43.33 -10.41 -2.96
C ASN A 34 -44.61 -9.55 -2.97
N GLY A 35 -44.77 -8.64 -3.94
CA GLY A 35 -45.94 -7.77 -4.07
C GLY A 35 -45.91 -6.49 -3.24
N VAL A 36 -44.95 -6.34 -2.30
CA VAL A 36 -44.77 -5.11 -1.52
C VAL A 36 -44.38 -3.94 -2.42
N LYS A 37 -44.87 -2.74 -2.13
CA LYS A 37 -44.45 -1.52 -2.85
C LYS A 37 -42.96 -1.39 -2.78
N LYS A 38 -42.31 -1.08 -3.91
CA LYS A 38 -40.89 -0.74 -4.01
C LYS A 38 -40.73 0.76 -4.23
N THR A 39 -41.51 1.34 -5.15
CA THR A 39 -41.48 2.77 -5.47
C THR A 39 -42.88 3.27 -5.64
N SER A 40 -43.22 4.42 -5.04
CA SER A 40 -44.46 5.17 -5.33
C SER A 40 -44.15 6.66 -5.45
N VAL A 41 -45.05 7.36 -6.15
CA VAL A 41 -45.08 8.82 -6.23
C VAL A 41 -46.43 9.31 -5.78
N TRP A 42 -46.47 10.47 -5.16
CA TRP A 42 -47.69 11.20 -4.86
C TRP A 42 -47.82 12.29 -5.90
N VAL A 43 -48.93 12.30 -6.66
CA VAL A 43 -49.08 13.15 -7.83
C VAL A 43 -50.34 13.98 -7.66
N TYR A 44 -50.26 15.28 -7.88
CA TYR A 44 -51.42 16.18 -7.94
C TYR A 44 -52.20 15.95 -9.23
N PRO A 45 -53.51 16.41 -9.28
CA PRO A 45 -54.32 16.24 -10.49
C PRO A 45 -53.77 16.87 -11.77
N ASP A 46 -52.91 17.88 -11.66
CA ASP A 46 -52.21 18.52 -12.76
C ASP A 46 -50.98 17.74 -13.25
N GLY A 47 -50.62 16.62 -12.57
CA GLY A 47 -49.47 15.80 -12.90
C GLY A 47 -48.17 16.17 -12.18
N GLU A 48 -48.18 17.20 -11.33
CA GLU A 48 -47.02 17.58 -10.54
C GLU A 48 -46.79 16.55 -9.41
N ILE A 49 -45.51 16.12 -9.24
CA ILE A 49 -45.11 15.19 -8.18
C ILE A 49 -44.92 15.97 -6.88
N GLN A 50 -45.63 15.57 -5.83
CA GLN A 50 -45.48 16.09 -4.48
C GLN A 50 -44.32 15.44 -3.76
N LYS A 51 -44.20 14.11 -3.86
CA LYS A 51 -43.10 13.33 -3.26
C LYS A 51 -42.97 11.94 -3.88
N ARG A 52 -41.79 11.39 -3.78
CA ARG A 52 -41.45 10.00 -4.10
C ARG A 52 -41.10 9.26 -2.81
N ASN A 53 -41.59 8.04 -2.70
CA ASN A 53 -41.26 7.14 -1.60
C ASN A 53 -40.66 5.86 -2.17
N GLU A 54 -39.71 5.30 -1.43
CA GLU A 54 -39.16 3.97 -1.69
C GLU A 54 -39.26 3.10 -0.42
N TRP A 55 -39.43 1.80 -0.59
CA TRP A 55 -39.60 0.84 0.48
C TRP A 55 -38.73 -0.37 0.30
N TYR A 56 -38.28 -0.93 1.41
CA TYR A 56 -37.70 -2.26 1.47
C TYR A 56 -38.73 -3.34 1.16
N ASN A 57 -38.26 -4.54 0.83
CA ASN A 57 -39.13 -5.71 0.56
C ASN A 57 -39.99 -6.17 1.76
N ASN A 58 -39.65 -5.74 2.98
CA ASN A 58 -40.44 -5.96 4.21
C ASN A 58 -41.50 -4.90 4.44
N GLY A 59 -41.70 -3.93 3.54
CA GLY A 59 -42.69 -2.89 3.61
C GLY A 59 -42.33 -1.68 4.48
N ILE A 60 -41.14 -1.64 5.05
CA ILE A 60 -40.63 -0.46 5.76
C ILE A 60 -40.15 0.56 4.74
N LYS A 61 -40.46 1.83 4.97
CA LYS A 61 -40.02 2.93 4.10
C LYS A 61 -38.48 3.02 4.12
N GLU A 62 -37.89 3.13 2.93
CA GLU A 62 -36.46 3.36 2.77
C GLU A 62 -36.15 4.83 2.54
N PHE A 63 -36.89 5.49 1.61
CA PHE A 63 -36.73 6.91 1.30
C PHE A 63 -38.02 7.65 1.25
N GLU A 64 -37.99 8.90 1.66
CA GLU A 64 -38.99 9.92 1.35
C GLU A 64 -38.29 11.15 0.80
N ILE A 65 -38.65 11.49 -0.43
CA ILE A 65 -38.04 12.60 -1.18
C ILE A 65 -39.18 13.52 -1.61
N PRO A 66 -39.34 14.73 -1.06
CA PRO A 66 -40.32 15.71 -1.51
C PRO A 66 -39.87 16.33 -2.83
N TYR A 67 -40.84 16.74 -3.63
CA TYR A 67 -40.69 17.32 -4.94
C TYR A 67 -41.38 18.66 -5.05
N LYS A 68 -40.89 19.52 -5.90
CA LYS A 68 -41.51 20.73 -6.39
C LYS A 68 -41.08 20.97 -7.83
N ASP A 69 -41.98 21.35 -8.71
CA ASP A 69 -41.74 21.54 -10.15
C ASP A 69 -41.09 20.25 -10.76
N ASN A 70 -41.55 19.07 -10.30
CA ASN A 70 -41.06 17.74 -10.69
C ASN A 70 -39.56 17.47 -10.45
N VAL A 71 -38.92 18.22 -9.56
CA VAL A 71 -37.55 17.99 -9.09
C VAL A 71 -37.50 17.85 -7.57
N PRO A 72 -36.54 17.10 -7.00
CA PRO A 72 -36.34 16.99 -5.56
C PRO A 72 -36.24 18.38 -4.90
N HIS A 73 -37.09 18.65 -3.88
CA HIS A 73 -37.10 19.92 -3.19
C HIS A 73 -37.67 19.76 -1.77
N GLY A 74 -36.87 20.11 -0.76
CA GLY A 74 -37.27 19.97 0.66
C GLY A 74 -36.44 18.94 1.40
N GLU A 75 -36.92 18.55 2.58
CA GLU A 75 -36.20 17.62 3.46
C GLU A 75 -36.39 16.17 2.99
N ILE A 76 -35.26 15.50 2.72
CA ILE A 76 -35.20 14.06 2.45
C ILE A 76 -34.91 13.30 3.73
N LYS A 77 -35.54 12.11 3.84
CA LYS A 77 -35.26 11.15 4.91
C LYS A 77 -34.98 9.76 4.35
N ARG A 78 -34.01 9.08 4.97
CA ARG A 78 -33.77 7.67 4.74
C ARG A 78 -33.84 6.87 6.03
N TRP A 79 -34.40 5.66 5.94
CA TRP A 79 -34.53 4.73 7.05
C TRP A 79 -33.82 3.42 6.76
N THR A 80 -33.46 2.69 7.80
CA THR A 80 -33.06 1.28 7.71
C THR A 80 -34.27 0.37 7.47
N GLY A 81 -34.00 -0.88 7.09
CA GLY A 81 -35.06 -1.94 7.06
C GLY A 81 -35.68 -2.26 8.40
N LEU A 82 -35.24 -1.69 9.51
CA LEU A 82 -35.82 -1.75 10.83
C LEU A 82 -36.66 -0.48 11.17
N GLY A 83 -36.72 0.51 10.27
CA GLY A 83 -37.49 1.74 10.44
C GLY A 83 -36.76 2.85 11.21
N ASN A 84 -35.47 2.70 11.50
CA ASN A 84 -34.69 3.77 12.12
C ASN A 84 -34.19 4.77 11.07
N VAL A 85 -34.31 6.07 11.37
CA VAL A 85 -33.75 7.13 10.50
C VAL A 85 -32.22 7.02 10.49
N VAL A 86 -31.63 6.99 9.30
CA VAL A 86 -30.17 6.94 9.11
C VAL A 86 -29.62 8.10 8.30
N MET A 87 -30.48 8.90 7.68
CA MET A 87 -30.04 10.12 6.98
C MET A 87 -31.18 11.13 6.92
N VAL A 88 -30.81 12.39 7.12
CA VAL A 88 -31.66 13.57 6.87
C VAL A 88 -30.82 14.58 6.10
N GLY A 89 -31.40 15.17 5.07
CA GLY A 89 -30.75 16.19 4.28
C GLY A 89 -31.78 17.09 3.58
N GLN A 90 -31.33 18.00 2.77
CA GLN A 90 -32.19 18.94 2.08
C GLN A 90 -31.83 19.10 0.62
N TYR A 91 -32.83 19.06 -0.24
CA TYR A 91 -32.73 19.42 -1.65
C TYR A 91 -33.34 20.77 -1.94
N LYS A 92 -32.75 21.50 -2.87
CA LYS A 92 -33.32 22.71 -3.48
C LYS A 92 -33.13 22.63 -4.98
N LYS A 93 -34.25 22.59 -5.73
CA LYS A 93 -34.23 22.47 -7.21
C LYS A 93 -33.40 21.29 -7.72
N GLY A 94 -33.51 20.14 -7.07
CA GLY A 94 -32.79 18.91 -7.44
C GLY A 94 -31.36 18.78 -6.89
N LEU A 95 -30.80 19.83 -6.28
CA LEU A 95 -29.43 19.86 -5.78
C LEU A 95 -29.40 19.80 -4.25
N ARG A 96 -28.41 19.08 -3.68
CA ARG A 96 -28.20 19.05 -2.23
C ARG A 96 -27.86 20.45 -1.72
N THR A 97 -28.45 20.83 -0.60
CA THR A 97 -28.21 22.12 0.04
C THR A 97 -28.28 21.99 1.56
N GLY A 98 -27.66 22.94 2.28
CA GLY A 98 -27.70 22.96 3.74
C GLY A 98 -27.06 21.77 4.41
N LYS A 99 -27.49 21.49 5.62
CA LYS A 99 -26.95 20.43 6.49
C LYS A 99 -27.49 19.06 6.12
N TRP A 100 -26.61 18.08 5.99
CA TRP A 100 -26.90 16.66 5.83
C TRP A 100 -26.35 15.89 7.02
N ILE A 101 -27.18 15.10 7.65
CA ILE A 101 -26.82 14.33 8.84
C ILE A 101 -27.02 12.85 8.55
N SER A 102 -25.99 12.05 8.75
CA SER A 102 -26.12 10.60 8.81
C SER A 102 -26.10 10.12 10.26
N PHE A 103 -26.81 9.01 10.51
CA PHE A 103 -26.96 8.43 11.84
C PHE A 103 -26.61 6.95 11.80
N PHE A 104 -26.08 6.45 12.90
CA PHE A 104 -26.12 5.02 13.21
C PHE A 104 -27.58 4.58 13.44
N GLY A 105 -27.85 3.30 13.34
CA GLY A 105 -29.23 2.81 13.44
C GLY A 105 -29.96 3.08 14.77
N ASP A 106 -29.30 3.66 15.77
CA ASP A 106 -29.82 4.01 17.11
C ASP A 106 -29.93 5.52 17.34
N LYS A 107 -29.98 6.32 16.29
CA LYS A 107 -30.07 7.79 16.29
C LYS A 107 -28.82 8.54 16.73
N LYS A 108 -27.71 7.86 17.03
CA LYS A 108 -26.41 8.55 17.23
C LYS A 108 -25.94 9.13 15.91
N VAL A 109 -25.45 10.35 15.93
CA VAL A 109 -24.88 11.01 14.75
C VAL A 109 -23.64 10.26 14.31
N GLU A 110 -23.57 9.91 13.03
CA GLU A 110 -22.42 9.33 12.37
C GLU A 110 -21.58 10.41 11.67
N ALA A 111 -22.26 11.32 10.93
CA ALA A 111 -21.59 12.45 10.31
C ALA A 111 -22.52 13.63 10.04
N GLU A 112 -21.91 14.82 10.02
CA GLU A 112 -22.53 16.07 9.60
C GLU A 112 -21.76 16.64 8.41
N ARG A 113 -22.48 16.97 7.34
CA ARG A 113 -21.94 17.49 6.08
C ARG A 113 -22.77 18.67 5.61
N TYR A 114 -22.13 19.62 4.96
CA TYR A 114 -22.81 20.81 4.44
C TYR A 114 -22.62 20.90 2.94
N TYR A 115 -23.71 21.23 2.24
CA TYR A 115 -23.71 21.34 0.78
C TYR A 115 -24.32 22.67 0.33
N LYS A 116 -23.85 23.16 -0.82
CA LYS A 116 -24.43 24.27 -1.56
C LYS A 116 -24.42 23.90 -3.04
N ASP A 117 -25.62 23.72 -3.60
CA ASP A 117 -25.81 23.34 -5.00
C ASP A 117 -24.97 22.11 -5.41
N ASP A 118 -25.05 21.01 -4.61
CA ASP A 118 -24.30 19.76 -4.66
C ASP A 118 -22.78 19.86 -4.35
N HIS A 119 -22.21 21.05 -4.22
CA HIS A 119 -20.83 21.22 -3.81
C HIS A 119 -20.68 21.09 -2.28
N PRO A 120 -19.64 20.39 -1.79
CA PRO A 120 -19.33 20.40 -0.37
C PRO A 120 -18.91 21.82 0.07
N VAL A 121 -19.36 22.25 1.25
CA VAL A 121 -18.98 23.57 1.83
C VAL A 121 -18.87 23.46 3.35
N GLY A 122 -18.07 24.36 3.94
CA GLY A 122 -17.95 24.45 5.40
C GLY A 122 -17.19 23.27 6.03
N ASP A 123 -17.46 23.02 7.28
CA ASP A 123 -16.78 22.01 8.07
C ASP A 123 -17.61 20.73 8.09
N TRP A 124 -17.02 19.62 7.69
CA TRP A 124 -17.61 18.29 7.76
C TRP A 124 -17.00 17.53 8.92
N GLU A 125 -17.81 16.89 9.70
CA GLU A 125 -17.40 16.13 10.87
C GLU A 125 -18.06 14.76 10.89
N GLY A 126 -17.34 13.77 11.41
CA GLY A 126 -17.87 12.44 11.62
C GLY A 126 -17.39 11.83 12.92
N TRP A 127 -18.15 10.86 13.41
CA TRP A 127 -17.92 10.19 14.68
C TRP A 127 -17.97 8.67 14.52
N HIS A 128 -17.20 8.00 15.32
CA HIS A 128 -17.33 6.56 15.53
C HIS A 128 -18.57 6.25 16.41
N TYR A 129 -19.06 5.02 16.33
CA TYR A 129 -20.24 4.59 17.10
C TYR A 129 -20.10 4.84 18.62
N ASN A 130 -18.89 4.80 19.16
CA ASN A 130 -18.59 5.08 20.58
C ASN A 130 -18.58 6.58 20.94
N GLY A 131 -18.83 7.48 19.98
CA GLY A 131 -18.90 8.92 20.14
C GLY A 131 -17.57 9.66 19.96
N ASN A 132 -16.43 8.96 19.80
CA ASN A 132 -15.17 9.61 19.47
C ASN A 132 -15.21 10.16 18.06
N LYS A 133 -14.57 11.32 17.83
CA LYS A 133 -14.44 11.90 16.48
C LYS A 133 -13.77 10.89 15.55
N ALA A 134 -14.24 10.79 14.32
CA ALA A 134 -13.70 9.90 13.28
C ALA A 134 -12.95 10.70 12.22
N PHE A 135 -13.52 11.82 11.77
CA PHE A 135 -12.88 12.69 10.79
C PHE A 135 -13.34 14.15 10.93
N GLU A 136 -12.55 15.04 10.37
CA GLU A 136 -12.80 16.46 10.20
C GLU A 136 -12.23 16.90 8.84
N GLU A 137 -13.07 17.54 8.02
CA GLU A 137 -12.75 18.00 6.68
C GLU A 137 -13.26 19.43 6.49
N HIS A 138 -12.56 20.24 5.70
CA HIS A 138 -12.88 21.63 5.51
C HIS A 138 -12.99 21.98 4.03
N TYR A 139 -14.03 22.72 3.67
CA TYR A 139 -14.33 23.15 2.30
C TYR A 139 -14.64 24.64 2.22
N ASN A 140 -14.17 25.29 1.17
CA ASN A 140 -14.54 26.68 0.92
C ASN A 140 -15.92 26.79 0.22
N GLU A 141 -16.38 28.01 -0.02
CA GLU A 141 -17.67 28.29 -0.69
C GLU A 141 -17.76 27.80 -2.15
N LYS A 142 -16.63 27.44 -2.78
CA LYS A 142 -16.58 26.87 -4.15
C LYS A 142 -16.56 25.34 -4.16
N GLY A 143 -16.45 24.71 -2.99
CA GLY A 143 -16.32 23.27 -2.86
C GLY A 143 -14.86 22.78 -2.92
N ASP A 144 -13.88 23.67 -2.95
CA ASP A 144 -12.48 23.29 -2.90
C ASP A 144 -12.11 22.90 -1.47
N THR A 145 -11.24 21.91 -1.36
CA THR A 145 -10.68 21.46 -0.08
C THR A 145 -9.71 22.48 0.50
N ILE A 146 -9.80 22.78 1.79
CA ILE A 146 -8.94 23.74 2.49
C ILE A 146 -8.48 23.22 3.84
N GLY A 147 -7.47 23.87 4.42
CA GLY A 147 -7.02 23.61 5.78
C GLY A 147 -6.37 22.23 5.97
N VAL A 148 -6.46 21.70 7.18
CA VAL A 148 -5.92 20.38 7.54
C VAL A 148 -7.06 19.45 7.87
N TRP A 149 -7.22 18.40 7.09
CA TRP A 149 -8.15 17.33 7.36
C TRP A 149 -7.55 16.36 8.39
N LYS A 150 -8.39 15.82 9.23
CA LYS A 150 -7.95 14.94 10.30
C LYS A 150 -8.78 13.68 10.36
N LYS A 151 -8.12 12.57 10.74
CA LYS A 151 -8.78 11.29 11.02
C LYS A 151 -8.32 10.75 12.37
N TRP A 152 -9.26 10.15 13.09
CA TRP A 152 -9.03 9.55 14.41
C TRP A 152 -9.45 8.08 14.41
N SER A 153 -8.77 7.29 15.23
CA SER A 153 -9.14 5.91 15.50
C SER A 153 -10.40 5.82 16.39
N LYS A 154 -10.97 4.62 16.48
CA LYS A 154 -12.07 4.35 17.43
C LYS A 154 -11.68 4.61 18.89
N SER A 155 -10.39 4.50 19.23
CA SER A 155 -9.87 4.83 20.57
C SER A 155 -9.77 6.34 20.83
N GLY A 156 -10.03 7.20 19.81
CA GLY A 156 -9.92 8.65 19.88
C GLY A 156 -8.50 9.17 19.65
N LYS A 157 -7.57 8.31 19.20
CA LYS A 157 -6.21 8.72 18.86
C LYS A 157 -6.16 9.28 17.43
N LEU A 158 -5.44 10.38 17.24
CA LEU A 158 -5.17 10.94 15.92
C LEU A 158 -4.40 9.94 15.06
N GLN A 159 -4.88 9.67 13.86
CA GLN A 159 -4.28 8.74 12.90
C GLN A 159 -3.65 9.45 11.70
N GLU A 160 -4.26 10.56 11.25
CA GLU A 160 -3.81 11.29 10.06
C GLU A 160 -4.13 12.77 10.18
N GLU A 161 -3.18 13.60 9.77
CA GLU A 161 -3.37 15.00 9.40
C GLU A 161 -2.99 15.17 7.93
N ASN A 162 -3.85 15.78 7.14
CA ASN A 162 -3.67 15.88 5.70
C ASN A 162 -4.00 17.31 5.22
N SER A 163 -3.00 18.02 4.74
CA SER A 163 -3.15 19.29 4.02
C SER A 163 -2.79 19.18 2.53
N CYS A 164 -2.60 17.93 2.04
CA CYS A 164 -2.28 17.62 0.66
C CYS A 164 -3.57 17.51 -0.18
N HIS A 165 -4.13 18.64 -0.51
CA HIS A 165 -5.35 18.72 -1.31
C HIS A 165 -5.03 19.03 -2.77
N GLY A 166 -5.93 18.73 -3.69
CA GLY A 166 -5.83 19.16 -5.08
C GLY A 166 -5.81 20.69 -5.19
N GLY A 167 -5.25 21.23 -6.28
CA GLY A 167 -5.14 22.67 -6.52
C GLY A 167 -3.72 23.20 -6.32
N ASP A 168 -3.57 24.47 -6.04
CA ASP A 168 -2.27 25.17 -6.00
C ASP A 168 -1.50 25.01 -4.68
N SER A 169 -1.90 24.10 -3.81
CA SER A 169 -1.34 24.00 -2.47
C SER A 169 -0.13 23.08 -2.38
N VAL A 170 0.89 23.56 -1.69
CA VAL A 170 1.92 22.70 -1.07
C VAL A 170 1.35 22.23 0.26
N GLY A 171 1.41 20.94 0.51
CA GLY A 171 0.86 20.32 1.71
C GLY A 171 1.74 19.22 2.28
N ILE A 172 1.26 18.68 3.38
CA ILE A 172 1.89 17.56 4.06
C ILE A 172 0.81 16.58 4.55
N ILE A 173 1.09 15.30 4.43
CA ILE A 173 0.35 14.23 5.08
C ILE A 173 1.21 13.73 6.23
N VAL A 174 0.64 13.68 7.42
CA VAL A 174 1.28 13.11 8.62
C VAL A 174 0.41 11.99 9.15
N GLU A 175 0.96 10.80 9.26
CA GLU A 175 0.32 9.65 9.86
C GLU A 175 0.92 9.33 11.22
N TYR A 176 0.10 8.77 12.10
CA TYR A 176 0.47 8.48 13.49
C TYR A 176 0.24 7.01 13.83
N TYR A 177 1.08 6.49 14.72
CA TYR A 177 0.86 5.24 15.42
C TYR A 177 -0.19 5.38 16.53
N GLU A 178 -0.77 4.29 16.99
CA GLU A 178 -1.71 4.28 18.13
C GLU A 178 -1.13 4.87 19.43
N ASN A 179 0.20 4.87 19.58
CA ASN A 179 0.89 5.53 20.71
C ASN A 179 1.01 7.06 20.56
N GLY A 180 0.52 7.63 19.44
CA GLY A 180 0.57 9.06 19.13
C GLY A 180 1.88 9.55 18.53
N LYS A 181 2.87 8.68 18.31
CA LYS A 181 4.10 9.04 17.61
C LYS A 181 3.86 9.08 16.09
N ARG A 182 4.59 9.95 15.40
CA ARG A 182 4.56 10.00 13.94
C ARG A 182 5.03 8.68 13.35
N ARG A 183 4.27 8.15 12.41
CA ARG A 183 4.58 6.96 11.63
C ARG A 183 5.18 7.34 10.29
N HIS A 184 4.58 8.33 9.65
CA HIS A 184 4.91 8.71 8.29
C HIS A 184 4.66 10.20 8.11
N SER A 185 5.48 10.84 7.28
CA SER A 185 5.32 12.25 6.90
C SER A 185 5.70 12.38 5.42
N THR A 186 4.78 12.85 4.60
CA THR A 186 4.96 12.98 3.15
C THR A 186 4.63 14.40 2.72
N SER A 187 5.54 15.03 1.99
CA SER A 187 5.28 16.32 1.35
C SER A 187 4.61 16.13 0.00
N CYS A 188 3.73 17.05 -0.37
CA CYS A 188 3.06 17.05 -1.67
C CYS A 188 2.95 18.46 -2.25
N GLN A 189 2.72 18.51 -3.55
CA GLN A 189 2.37 19.70 -4.29
C GLN A 189 1.34 19.34 -5.36
N TYR A 190 0.27 20.12 -5.48
CA TYR A 190 -0.85 19.84 -6.40
C TYR A 190 -1.48 18.46 -6.23
N GLY A 191 -1.52 17.93 -4.99
CA GLY A 191 -2.03 16.59 -4.70
C GLY A 191 -1.10 15.44 -5.07
N VAL A 192 0.11 15.71 -5.58
CA VAL A 192 1.12 14.71 -5.96
C VAL A 192 2.28 14.77 -4.97
N PHE A 193 2.85 13.62 -4.61
CA PHE A 193 4.03 13.56 -3.75
C PHE A 193 5.18 14.33 -4.39
N ASN A 194 5.68 15.32 -3.67
CA ASN A 194 6.76 16.18 -4.14
C ASN A 194 7.54 16.72 -2.94
N GLY A 195 8.85 16.43 -2.89
CA GLY A 195 9.68 16.76 -1.74
C GLY A 195 9.98 15.55 -0.83
N PRO A 196 10.37 15.80 0.43
CA PRO A 196 10.78 14.74 1.34
C PRO A 196 9.62 13.92 1.88
N GLN A 197 9.91 12.63 2.05
CA GLN A 197 9.10 11.67 2.77
C GLN A 197 9.92 11.06 3.90
N ILE A 198 9.33 10.93 5.09
CA ILE A 198 10.00 10.40 6.27
C ILE A 198 9.15 9.31 6.87
N THR A 199 9.73 8.15 7.10
CA THR A 199 9.09 7.05 7.81
C THR A 199 9.83 6.78 9.12
N TYR A 200 9.09 6.64 10.22
CA TYR A 200 9.61 6.49 11.58
C TYR A 200 9.24 5.12 12.13
N ALA A 201 10.10 4.54 12.97
CA ALA A 201 9.74 3.36 13.74
C ALA A 201 8.72 3.66 14.85
N ALA A 202 7.89 2.67 15.19
CA ALA A 202 6.88 2.79 16.25
C ALA A 202 7.47 2.81 17.67
N ASP A 203 8.63 2.21 17.86
CA ASP A 203 9.25 1.95 19.15
C ASP A 203 10.55 2.77 19.33
N GLU A 204 10.77 3.29 20.55
CA GLU A 204 11.99 4.03 20.89
C GLU A 204 13.25 3.14 20.91
N LYS A 205 13.08 1.87 21.21
CA LYS A 205 14.19 0.91 21.24
C LYS A 205 14.66 0.46 19.86
N ASN A 206 13.77 0.56 18.85
CA ASN A 206 14.02 0.21 17.45
C ASN A 206 13.76 1.42 16.54
N SER A 207 14.21 2.60 16.95
CA SER A 207 13.97 3.86 16.23
C SER A 207 14.79 3.94 14.95
N TRP A 208 14.39 3.18 13.94
CA TRP A 208 14.91 3.39 12.58
C TRP A 208 14.17 4.54 11.90
N LEU A 209 14.81 5.15 10.91
CA LEU A 209 14.27 6.23 10.11
C LEU A 209 14.62 6.01 8.66
N VAL A 210 13.65 6.28 7.77
CA VAL A 210 13.89 6.32 6.31
C VAL A 210 13.55 7.70 5.81
N LEU A 211 14.49 8.32 5.09
CA LEU A 211 14.32 9.56 4.36
C LEU A 211 14.29 9.26 2.87
N GLU A 212 13.33 9.81 2.15
CA GLU A 212 13.18 9.63 0.71
C GLU A 212 12.86 10.97 0.05
N GLY A 213 13.31 11.18 -1.18
CA GLY A 213 12.97 12.34 -1.99
C GLY A 213 12.06 11.96 -3.15
N TYR A 214 11.02 12.74 -3.39
CA TYR A 214 10.09 12.54 -4.51
C TYR A 214 9.99 13.78 -5.38
N THR A 215 9.82 13.58 -6.68
CA THR A 215 9.47 14.61 -7.65
C THR A 215 8.33 14.10 -8.52
N ASN A 216 7.20 14.81 -8.52
CA ASN A 216 5.99 14.43 -9.28
C ASN A 216 5.55 12.97 -9.05
N GLY A 217 5.56 12.51 -7.79
CA GLY A 217 5.16 11.17 -7.39
C GLY A 217 6.21 10.08 -7.64
N VAL A 218 7.36 10.42 -8.19
CA VAL A 218 8.43 9.47 -8.51
C VAL A 218 9.61 9.69 -7.57
N LEU A 219 10.20 8.60 -7.07
CA LEU A 219 11.38 8.63 -6.22
C LEU A 219 12.53 9.31 -6.98
N ASN A 220 13.09 10.38 -6.41
CA ASN A 220 14.13 11.19 -7.03
C ASN A 220 15.00 11.85 -5.97
N GLY A 221 16.31 11.65 -6.05
CA GLY A 221 17.28 12.10 -5.05
C GLY A 221 17.75 10.97 -4.14
N ALA A 222 18.20 11.28 -2.93
CA ALA A 222 18.68 10.31 -1.97
C ALA A 222 17.52 9.60 -1.26
N ARG A 223 17.71 8.30 -1.03
CA ARG A 223 16.95 7.50 -0.10
C ARG A 223 17.89 6.97 0.97
N GLU A 224 17.66 7.33 2.21
CA GLU A 224 18.58 7.08 3.30
C GLU A 224 17.89 6.31 4.42
N PHE A 225 18.56 5.30 4.93
CA PHE A 225 18.09 4.44 5.99
C PHE A 225 19.00 4.60 7.21
N TYR A 226 18.40 4.75 8.37
CA TYR A 226 19.09 4.97 9.62
C TYR A 226 18.69 3.90 10.64
N LEU A 227 19.67 3.41 11.38
CA LEU A 227 19.47 2.48 12.50
C LEU A 227 19.80 3.16 13.84
N PRO A 228 19.17 2.72 14.94
CA PRO A 228 19.52 3.21 16.29
C PRO A 228 20.92 2.77 16.68
N SER A 229 21.67 3.68 17.33
CA SER A 229 22.95 3.42 17.96
C SER A 229 23.00 4.07 19.33
N GLU A 230 24.08 3.84 20.09
CA GLU A 230 24.29 4.47 21.39
C GLU A 230 24.40 6.00 21.30
N ASP A 231 24.91 6.51 20.17
CA ASP A 231 25.11 7.94 19.91
C ASP A 231 23.96 8.59 19.09
N GLY A 232 22.89 7.85 18.83
CA GLY A 232 21.73 8.32 18.04
C GLY A 232 21.45 7.45 16.82
N LEU A 233 21.01 8.07 15.72
CA LEU A 233 20.72 7.35 14.46
C LEU A 233 21.95 7.35 13.57
N LEU A 234 22.38 6.16 13.15
CA LEU A 234 23.48 5.99 12.19
C LEU A 234 22.93 5.64 10.80
N PRO A 235 23.41 6.31 9.75
CA PRO A 235 23.08 5.93 8.39
C PRO A 235 23.75 4.59 8.07
N TYR A 236 22.95 3.57 7.73
CA TYR A 236 23.47 2.27 7.35
C TYR A 236 23.35 1.97 5.85
N ARG A 237 22.47 2.73 5.15
CA ARG A 237 22.23 2.55 3.73
C ARG A 237 21.85 3.87 3.07
N ARG A 238 22.46 4.12 1.92
CA ARG A 238 22.11 5.24 1.06
C ARG A 238 21.96 4.77 -0.38
N GLU A 239 20.92 5.21 -1.01
CA GLU A 239 20.58 4.97 -2.39
C GLU A 239 20.40 6.32 -3.09
N CYS A 240 20.79 6.41 -4.34
CA CYS A 240 20.56 7.59 -5.17
C CYS A 240 19.65 7.21 -6.34
N TRP A 241 18.63 8.03 -6.58
CA TRP A 241 17.60 7.77 -7.57
C TRP A 241 17.44 8.98 -8.48
N LYS A 242 17.21 8.73 -9.77
CA LYS A 242 16.88 9.75 -10.76
C LYS A 242 15.63 9.31 -11.50
N MET A 243 14.51 10.02 -11.21
CA MET A 243 13.20 9.75 -11.81
C MET A 243 12.82 8.26 -11.80
N GLY A 244 12.93 7.61 -10.63
CA GLY A 244 12.56 6.21 -10.43
C GLY A 244 13.60 5.18 -10.88
N THR A 245 14.72 5.59 -11.46
CA THR A 245 15.85 4.72 -11.82
C THR A 245 17.00 4.89 -10.86
N ARG A 246 17.74 3.80 -10.61
CA ARG A 246 18.97 3.86 -9.82
C ARG A 246 20.00 4.75 -10.52
N ASP A 247 20.59 5.64 -9.76
CA ASP A 247 21.60 6.58 -10.28
C ASP A 247 22.65 6.88 -9.24
N SER A 248 23.85 7.26 -9.68
CA SER A 248 24.96 7.65 -8.80
C SER A 248 25.38 6.56 -7.79
N ILE A 249 26.03 6.94 -6.69
CA ILE A 249 26.64 6.02 -5.73
C ILE A 249 25.61 5.54 -4.71
N TRP A 250 25.58 4.22 -4.54
CA TRP A 250 24.81 3.54 -3.50
C TRP A 250 25.77 2.98 -2.45
N ARG A 251 25.45 3.15 -1.21
CA ARG A 251 26.24 2.66 -0.08
C ARG A 251 25.38 1.86 0.88
N LEU A 252 25.88 0.72 1.30
CA LEU A 252 25.39 -0.07 2.41
C LEU A 252 26.49 -0.17 3.45
N ASP A 253 26.16 0.11 4.72
CA ASP A 253 27.04 -0.01 5.86
C ASP A 253 26.24 -0.66 6.99
N ASP A 254 26.72 -1.76 7.57
CA ASP A 254 26.02 -2.46 8.65
C ASP A 254 26.03 -1.73 9.99
N GLY A 255 26.59 -0.50 10.02
CA GLY A 255 26.71 0.34 11.23
C GLY A 255 27.81 -0.10 12.20
N HIS A 256 28.45 -1.23 11.92
CA HIS A 256 29.53 -1.80 12.74
C HIS A 256 30.89 -1.79 12.05
N LYS A 257 30.98 -1.17 10.87
CA LYS A 257 32.16 -1.15 9.97
C LYS A 257 32.61 -2.52 9.47
N HIS A 258 31.74 -3.54 9.61
CA HIS A 258 32.07 -4.89 9.21
C HIS A 258 31.74 -5.19 7.74
N PHE A 259 30.81 -4.42 7.18
CA PHE A 259 30.40 -4.63 5.80
C PHE A 259 30.01 -3.31 5.12
N VAL A 260 30.77 -2.94 4.09
CA VAL A 260 30.50 -1.76 3.26
C VAL A 260 30.40 -2.21 1.82
N ILE A 261 29.27 -1.88 1.16
CA ILE A 261 29.11 -2.04 -0.28
C ILE A 261 28.92 -0.66 -0.89
N GLU A 262 29.71 -0.35 -1.90
CA GLU A 262 29.53 0.81 -2.74
C GLU A 262 29.26 0.38 -4.18
N SER A 263 28.28 0.99 -4.81
CA SER A 263 27.90 0.69 -6.18
C SER A 263 27.63 1.98 -6.92
N GLU A 264 28.16 2.11 -8.11
CA GLU A 264 27.88 3.23 -8.98
C GLU A 264 26.84 2.82 -10.02
N PHE A 265 25.77 3.59 -10.14
CA PHE A 265 24.70 3.36 -11.09
C PHE A 265 24.60 4.51 -12.09
N VAL A 266 24.39 4.15 -13.34
CA VAL A 266 24.08 5.06 -14.43
C VAL A 266 22.84 4.52 -15.16
N ASN A 267 21.74 5.27 -15.14
CA ASN A 267 20.47 4.89 -15.76
C ASN A 267 19.98 3.47 -15.38
N GLY A 268 20.11 3.10 -14.10
CA GLY A 268 19.62 1.82 -13.59
C GLY A 268 20.57 0.64 -13.75
N THR A 269 21.69 0.81 -14.48
CA THR A 269 22.74 -0.20 -14.60
C THR A 269 23.96 0.22 -13.76
N GLY A 270 24.49 -0.67 -12.94
CA GLY A 270 25.56 -0.33 -12.03
C GLY A 270 26.68 -1.36 -12.00
N ILE A 271 27.87 -0.88 -11.67
CA ILE A 271 29.01 -1.69 -11.28
C ILE A 271 29.22 -1.46 -9.78
N GLY A 272 29.20 -2.54 -9.01
CA GLY A 272 29.37 -2.46 -7.57
C GLY A 272 30.59 -3.20 -7.08
N TYR A 273 31.18 -2.67 -6.02
CA TYR A 273 32.22 -3.28 -5.21
C TYR A 273 31.80 -3.24 -3.75
N GLY A 274 31.94 -4.35 -3.05
CA GLY A 274 31.65 -4.43 -1.63
C GLY A 274 32.74 -5.15 -0.88
N GLN A 275 33.02 -4.71 0.33
CA GLN A 275 34.04 -5.26 1.21
C GLN A 275 33.50 -5.40 2.62
N CYS A 276 33.78 -6.52 3.24
CA CYS A 276 33.53 -6.79 4.65
C CYS A 276 34.86 -6.87 5.39
N GLU A 277 34.96 -6.18 6.53
CA GLU A 277 36.08 -6.29 7.46
C GLU A 277 35.66 -6.93 8.77
N ASP A 278 36.52 -7.77 9.35
CA ASP A 278 36.27 -8.29 10.69
C ASP A 278 36.69 -7.29 11.77
N ASN A 279 36.47 -7.63 13.05
CA ASN A 279 36.84 -6.79 14.20
C ASN A 279 38.32 -6.42 14.31
N TYR A 280 39.16 -7.00 13.47
CA TYR A 280 40.63 -6.76 13.43
C TYR A 280 41.03 -6.00 12.17
N GLY A 281 40.09 -5.51 11.36
CA GLY A 281 40.33 -4.82 10.09
C GLY A 281 40.81 -5.75 8.98
N MET A 282 40.54 -7.05 9.09
CA MET A 282 40.88 -8.01 8.04
C MET A 282 39.68 -8.22 7.11
N ILE A 283 39.95 -8.20 5.80
CA ILE A 283 38.93 -8.44 4.79
C ILE A 283 38.38 -9.85 4.97
N CYS A 284 37.07 -9.96 5.17
CA CYS A 284 36.35 -11.23 5.32
C CYS A 284 35.57 -11.62 4.05
N ALA A 285 35.17 -10.65 3.24
CA ALA A 285 34.52 -10.88 1.95
C ALA A 285 34.70 -9.68 1.02
N GLU A 286 34.71 -9.96 -0.26
CA GLU A 286 34.69 -8.97 -1.34
C GLU A 286 33.60 -9.38 -2.33
N THR A 287 32.91 -8.40 -2.90
CA THR A 287 31.93 -8.65 -3.96
C THR A 287 32.13 -7.64 -5.09
N SER A 288 32.04 -8.11 -6.31
CA SER A 288 31.95 -7.28 -7.51
C SER A 288 30.74 -7.71 -8.32
N PHE A 289 30.01 -6.77 -8.85
CA PHE A 289 28.78 -7.10 -9.60
C PHE A 289 28.45 -6.03 -10.65
N VAL A 290 27.73 -6.45 -11.68
CA VAL A 290 27.00 -5.57 -12.61
C VAL A 290 25.53 -5.71 -12.26
N ALA A 291 24.92 -4.66 -11.76
CA ALA A 291 23.51 -4.64 -11.39
C ALA A 291 22.69 -3.92 -12.45
N GLY A 292 21.60 -4.50 -12.85
CA GLY A 292 20.66 -3.89 -13.75
C GLY A 292 19.30 -4.51 -13.60
N VAL A 293 18.48 -4.05 -12.66
CA VAL A 293 17.02 -4.21 -12.72
C VAL A 293 16.36 -3.25 -11.73
N PRO A 294 15.25 -2.57 -12.09
CA PRO A 294 14.45 -1.78 -11.18
C PRO A 294 13.62 -2.66 -10.25
N GLY A 295 13.62 -2.38 -8.94
CA GLY A 295 12.56 -2.80 -8.04
C GLY A 295 12.85 -3.93 -7.07
N GLY A 296 13.88 -3.82 -6.23
CA GLY A 296 14.05 -4.70 -5.05
C GLY A 296 14.38 -3.91 -3.79
N THR A 297 13.82 -4.32 -2.66
CA THR A 297 14.25 -3.87 -1.33
C THR A 297 15.65 -4.39 -1.06
N LEU A 298 16.54 -3.52 -0.58
CA LEU A 298 17.95 -3.85 -0.39
C LEU A 298 18.21 -4.29 1.07
N ASP A 299 18.35 -5.54 1.29
CA ASP A 299 19.32 -6.08 2.25
C ASP A 299 20.58 -6.52 1.49
N SER A 300 21.62 -7.01 2.17
CA SER A 300 22.85 -7.47 1.50
C SER A 300 22.58 -8.57 0.48
N SER A 301 21.55 -9.41 0.71
CA SER A 301 21.08 -10.42 -0.24
C SER A 301 20.37 -9.80 -1.45
N ALA A 302 19.71 -8.65 -1.29
CA ALA A 302 18.98 -7.98 -2.35
C ALA A 302 19.88 -7.16 -3.30
N ILE A 303 21.03 -6.66 -2.85
CA ILE A 303 22.03 -6.09 -3.77
C ILE A 303 22.55 -7.18 -4.69
N LEU A 304 22.88 -8.35 -4.14
CA LEU A 304 23.33 -9.50 -4.91
C LEU A 304 22.19 -10.08 -5.76
N GLY A 305 20.95 -10.11 -5.26
CA GLY A 305 19.76 -10.55 -6.00
C GLY A 305 19.38 -9.71 -7.21
N THR A 306 19.90 -8.47 -7.32
CA THR A 306 19.74 -7.62 -8.52
C THR A 306 20.96 -7.64 -9.44
N ALA A 307 22.01 -8.39 -9.07
CA ALA A 307 23.20 -8.51 -9.91
C ALA A 307 22.88 -9.32 -11.17
N VAL A 308 23.02 -8.71 -12.33
CA VAL A 308 22.89 -9.40 -13.61
C VAL A 308 24.08 -10.32 -13.83
N LYS A 309 25.24 -9.91 -13.34
CA LYS A 309 26.50 -10.69 -13.38
C LYS A 309 27.42 -10.21 -12.28
N GLY A 310 28.09 -11.12 -11.57
CA GLY A 310 29.05 -10.74 -10.54
C GLY A 310 29.69 -11.94 -9.87
N ALA A 311 30.59 -11.66 -8.94
CA ALA A 311 31.20 -12.66 -8.08
C ALA A 311 31.31 -12.15 -6.65
N THR A 312 31.12 -13.02 -5.67
CA THR A 312 31.38 -12.76 -4.26
C THR A 312 32.40 -13.74 -3.75
N LEU A 313 33.44 -13.22 -3.08
CA LEU A 313 34.58 -13.97 -2.56
C LEU A 313 34.58 -13.86 -1.03
N TRP A 314 34.71 -14.96 -0.33
CA TRP A 314 34.84 -15.00 1.14
C TRP A 314 36.20 -15.59 1.51
N TYR A 315 36.80 -15.04 2.57
CA TYR A 315 38.15 -15.38 3.00
C TYR A 315 38.15 -16.07 4.38
N TYR A 316 39.18 -16.82 4.68
CA TYR A 316 39.43 -17.36 6.01
C TYR A 316 39.98 -16.28 6.96
N LYS A 317 39.64 -16.37 8.26
CA LYS A 317 39.92 -15.36 9.32
C LYS A 317 41.39 -14.98 9.52
N LYS A 318 42.36 -15.61 8.88
CA LYS A 318 43.79 -15.32 9.06
C LYS A 318 44.54 -15.27 7.72
N GLY A 319 44.24 -14.29 6.90
CA GLY A 319 44.94 -14.10 5.62
C GLY A 319 43.96 -13.91 4.48
N HIS A 320 44.48 -13.58 3.32
CA HIS A 320 43.66 -13.44 2.10
C HIS A 320 43.38 -14.80 1.43
N ASP A 321 43.35 -15.89 2.23
CA ASP A 321 43.09 -17.22 1.70
C ASP A 321 41.63 -17.31 1.29
N LEU A 322 41.37 -17.51 0.02
CA LEU A 322 40.00 -17.66 -0.51
C LEU A 322 39.35 -18.91 0.06
N ARG A 323 38.20 -18.75 0.69
CA ARG A 323 37.43 -19.82 1.29
C ARG A 323 36.24 -20.28 0.43
N TYR A 324 35.57 -19.32 -0.19
CA TYR A 324 34.34 -19.57 -0.92
C TYR A 324 34.15 -18.50 -2.01
N GLU A 325 33.61 -18.90 -3.15
CA GLU A 325 33.28 -18.02 -4.26
C GLU A 325 31.88 -18.33 -4.75
N GLU A 326 31.12 -17.30 -5.04
CA GLU A 326 29.87 -17.37 -5.79
C GLU A 326 29.97 -16.52 -7.04
N ILE A 327 29.55 -17.08 -8.16
CA ILE A 327 29.43 -16.36 -9.44
C ILE A 327 27.91 -16.24 -9.72
N TRP A 328 27.49 -15.02 -9.98
CA TRP A 328 26.09 -14.63 -10.17
C TRP A 328 25.82 -14.34 -11.63
N GLU A 329 24.67 -14.84 -12.14
CA GLU A 329 24.15 -14.50 -13.46
C GLU A 329 22.63 -14.26 -13.33
N ASN A 330 22.14 -13.16 -13.92
CA ASN A 330 20.73 -12.77 -13.90
C ASN A 330 20.08 -12.71 -12.49
N GLY A 331 20.88 -12.32 -11.49
CA GLY A 331 20.42 -12.19 -10.11
C GLY A 331 20.39 -13.50 -9.30
N GLU A 332 20.87 -14.59 -9.88
CA GLU A 332 20.94 -15.89 -9.22
C GLU A 332 22.36 -16.44 -9.18
N ILE A 333 22.66 -17.29 -8.20
CA ILE A 333 23.91 -18.02 -8.18
C ILE A 333 23.93 -18.96 -9.38
N ALA A 334 24.93 -18.82 -10.24
CA ALA A 334 25.19 -19.74 -11.34
C ALA A 334 26.22 -20.82 -10.95
N ILE A 335 27.28 -20.41 -10.24
CA ILE A 335 28.34 -21.32 -9.80
C ILE A 335 28.70 -21.00 -8.34
N SER A 336 28.92 -22.02 -7.55
CA SER A 336 29.53 -21.87 -6.21
C SER A 336 30.77 -22.76 -6.10
N ARG A 337 31.86 -22.22 -5.49
CA ARG A 337 33.10 -22.91 -5.26
C ARG A 337 33.53 -22.75 -3.81
N SER A 338 34.09 -23.80 -3.24
CA SER A 338 34.80 -23.74 -1.94
C SER A 338 36.24 -24.18 -2.10
N PHE A 339 37.12 -23.63 -1.27
CA PHE A 339 38.56 -23.87 -1.34
C PHE A 339 39.10 -24.36 0.01
N TYR A 340 40.15 -25.13 -0.02
CA TYR A 340 40.94 -25.44 1.17
C TYR A 340 41.84 -24.24 1.52
N PRO A 341 42.13 -24.00 2.82
CA PRO A 341 43.07 -22.95 3.22
C PRO A 341 44.46 -23.10 2.52
N ASP A 342 45.16 -21.98 2.34
CA ASP A 342 46.51 -22.00 1.72
C ASP A 342 47.52 -22.86 2.47
N SER A 343 47.39 -22.94 3.81
CA SER A 343 48.12 -23.92 4.64
C SER A 343 47.93 -25.37 4.19
N LEU A 344 46.88 -25.64 3.41
CA LEU A 344 46.52 -26.92 2.79
C LEU A 344 46.59 -26.86 1.26
N GLY A 345 47.28 -25.84 0.70
CA GLY A 345 47.55 -25.67 -0.72
C GLY A 345 46.54 -24.84 -1.50
N GLY A 346 45.54 -24.17 -0.84
CA GLY A 346 44.58 -23.23 -1.46
C GLY A 346 43.73 -23.83 -2.59
N ARG A 347 43.66 -25.16 -2.68
CA ARG A 347 43.04 -25.88 -3.80
C ARG A 347 41.56 -25.90 -3.72
N LEU A 348 40.93 -26.05 -4.88
CA LEU A 348 39.46 -26.22 -4.99
C LEU A 348 39.02 -27.46 -4.19
N ALA A 349 38.06 -27.26 -3.31
CA ALA A 349 37.45 -28.30 -2.48
C ALA A 349 36.09 -28.77 -3.04
N SER A 350 35.30 -27.85 -3.60
CA SER A 350 34.01 -28.14 -4.20
C SER A 350 33.66 -27.14 -5.28
N GLU A 351 32.95 -27.59 -6.32
CA GLU A 351 32.32 -26.75 -7.35
C GLU A 351 30.91 -27.27 -7.62
N ALA A 352 29.93 -26.39 -7.63
CA ALA A 352 28.52 -26.71 -7.94
C ALA A 352 27.93 -25.70 -8.90
N PHE A 353 27.07 -26.16 -9.79
CA PHE A 353 26.32 -25.35 -10.73
C PHE A 353 24.85 -25.26 -10.27
N TRP A 354 24.24 -24.10 -10.50
CA TRP A 354 22.91 -23.75 -10.02
C TRP A 354 22.06 -23.15 -11.14
N LYS A 355 20.75 -23.34 -11.04
CA LYS A 355 19.76 -22.69 -11.90
C LYS A 355 18.44 -22.62 -11.12
N ASP A 356 17.76 -21.47 -11.15
CA ASP A 356 16.49 -21.27 -10.45
C ASP A 356 16.58 -21.65 -8.95
N GLY A 357 17.69 -21.31 -8.28
CA GLY A 357 17.97 -21.61 -6.87
C GLY A 357 18.20 -23.11 -6.56
N LYS A 358 18.30 -23.98 -7.58
CA LYS A 358 18.49 -25.42 -7.44
C LYS A 358 19.79 -25.88 -8.09
N ARG A 359 20.43 -26.91 -7.53
CA ARG A 359 21.57 -27.55 -8.20
C ARG A 359 21.18 -28.04 -9.58
N ASN A 360 21.94 -27.64 -10.59
CA ASN A 360 21.68 -28.00 -11.98
C ASN A 360 23.02 -28.07 -12.75
N GLY A 361 23.45 -29.26 -13.05
CA GLY A 361 24.76 -29.54 -13.60
C GLY A 361 25.58 -30.48 -12.72
N ILE A 362 26.90 -30.43 -12.83
CA ILE A 362 27.81 -31.37 -12.15
C ILE A 362 28.33 -30.72 -10.86
N LEU A 363 28.08 -31.39 -9.72
CA LEU A 363 28.77 -31.12 -8.46
C LEU A 363 30.05 -31.95 -8.42
N ARG A 364 31.21 -31.30 -8.22
CA ARG A 364 32.49 -31.95 -8.01
C ARG A 364 33.04 -31.61 -6.63
N ASN A 365 33.59 -32.61 -5.98
CA ASN A 365 34.35 -32.44 -4.75
C ASN A 365 35.75 -33.05 -4.89
N TRP A 366 36.71 -32.43 -4.25
CA TRP A 366 38.12 -32.86 -4.30
C TRP A 366 38.65 -33.15 -2.89
N TYR A 367 39.63 -33.99 -2.80
CA TYR A 367 40.47 -34.14 -1.60
C TYR A 367 41.45 -32.97 -1.48
N LYS A 368 42.01 -32.79 -0.28
CA LYS A 368 43.07 -31.78 -0.03
C LYS A 368 44.29 -31.99 -0.93
N SER A 369 44.57 -33.19 -1.39
CA SER A 369 45.61 -33.54 -2.37
C SER A 369 45.32 -33.00 -3.77
N GLY A 370 44.10 -32.52 -4.06
CA GLY A 370 43.63 -32.13 -5.39
C GLY A 370 43.08 -33.28 -6.23
N VAL A 371 43.06 -34.50 -5.70
CA VAL A 371 42.41 -35.64 -6.34
C VAL A 371 40.90 -35.51 -6.28
N LEU A 372 40.20 -35.76 -7.41
CA LEU A 372 38.74 -35.77 -7.47
C LEU A 372 38.18 -36.81 -6.51
N ARG A 373 37.24 -36.43 -5.63
CA ARG A 373 36.57 -37.29 -4.71
C ARG A 373 35.19 -37.72 -5.22
N ASP A 374 34.37 -36.77 -5.69
CA ASP A 374 33.02 -37.05 -6.16
C ASP A 374 32.73 -36.24 -7.44
N SER A 375 31.95 -36.86 -8.35
CA SER A 375 31.35 -36.19 -9.50
C SER A 375 29.91 -36.66 -9.58
N LEU A 376 28.98 -35.71 -9.30
CA LEU A 376 27.55 -35.99 -9.12
C LEU A 376 26.74 -35.08 -10.05
N SER A 377 25.87 -35.65 -10.87
CA SER A 377 25.04 -34.89 -11.80
C SER A 377 23.68 -34.55 -11.20
N PHE A 378 23.20 -33.32 -11.43
CA PHE A 378 21.94 -32.81 -10.92
C PHE A 378 21.12 -32.13 -12.03
N VAL A 379 19.78 -32.30 -11.97
CA VAL A 379 18.80 -31.53 -12.74
C VAL A 379 17.70 -31.10 -11.79
N ASN A 380 17.43 -29.80 -11.69
CA ASN A 380 16.42 -29.18 -10.82
C ASN A 380 16.52 -29.63 -9.36
N GLY A 381 17.74 -29.84 -8.84
CA GLY A 381 18.01 -30.25 -7.47
C GLY A 381 18.00 -31.77 -7.23
N GLU A 382 17.54 -32.56 -8.19
CA GLU A 382 17.52 -34.02 -8.11
C GLU A 382 18.80 -34.62 -8.73
N ARG A 383 19.33 -35.72 -8.13
CA ARG A 383 20.45 -36.46 -8.71
C ARG A 383 20.00 -37.21 -9.95
N VAL A 384 20.76 -37.11 -11.02
CA VAL A 384 20.46 -37.78 -12.30
C VAL A 384 21.73 -38.27 -12.96
N GLY A 385 21.59 -39.24 -13.85
CA GLY A 385 22.69 -39.73 -14.67
C GLY A 385 23.82 -40.40 -13.86
N GLU A 386 25.04 -40.32 -14.37
CA GLU A 386 26.17 -41.03 -13.77
C GLU A 386 26.74 -40.27 -12.57
N GLN A 387 27.04 -41.05 -11.52
CA GLN A 387 27.62 -40.60 -10.27
C GLN A 387 28.92 -41.37 -10.02
N PHE A 388 30.00 -40.65 -9.78
CA PHE A 388 31.29 -41.25 -9.52
C PHE A 388 31.84 -40.84 -8.17
N SER A 389 32.48 -41.76 -7.45
CA SER A 389 33.25 -41.46 -6.26
C SER A 389 34.61 -42.19 -6.34
N TYR A 390 35.65 -41.50 -5.87
CA TYR A 390 37.02 -41.99 -5.91
C TYR A 390 37.61 -41.95 -4.49
N ASP A 391 38.58 -42.79 -4.21
CA ASP A 391 39.41 -42.70 -3.03
C ASP A 391 40.50 -41.63 -3.13
N SER A 392 41.24 -41.40 -2.06
CA SER A 392 42.30 -40.38 -2.03
C SER A 392 43.49 -40.64 -2.96
N THR A 393 43.60 -41.82 -3.54
CA THR A 393 44.60 -42.20 -4.54
C THR A 393 44.11 -41.98 -5.98
N GLY A 394 42.80 -41.68 -6.15
CA GLY A 394 42.14 -41.49 -7.44
C GLY A 394 41.55 -42.78 -8.03
N LYS A 395 41.55 -43.88 -7.26
CA LYS A 395 40.89 -45.14 -7.68
C LYS A 395 39.37 -44.98 -7.55
N LEU A 396 38.62 -45.37 -8.59
CA LEU A 396 37.15 -45.39 -8.58
C LEU A 396 36.62 -46.37 -7.53
N THR A 397 35.78 -45.86 -6.66
CA THR A 397 35.18 -46.66 -5.55
C THR A 397 33.67 -46.87 -5.76
N ILE A 398 32.97 -45.88 -6.36
CA ILE A 398 31.53 -45.97 -6.62
C ILE A 398 31.26 -45.43 -8.02
N HIS A 399 30.51 -46.20 -8.80
CA HIS A 399 29.87 -45.77 -10.03
C HIS A 399 28.38 -46.14 -9.93
N LYS A 400 27.53 -45.16 -10.09
CA LYS A 400 26.07 -45.34 -10.07
C LYS A 400 25.45 -44.58 -11.23
N THR A 401 24.40 -45.14 -11.82
CA THR A 401 23.55 -44.43 -12.78
C THR A 401 22.18 -44.21 -12.13
N GLU A 402 21.81 -42.95 -11.91
CA GLU A 402 20.47 -42.62 -11.43
C GLU A 402 19.63 -42.15 -12.64
N ALA A 403 18.65 -42.95 -13.04
CA ALA A 403 17.61 -42.53 -13.97
C ALA A 403 16.54 -41.79 -13.15
N GLY A 404 16.33 -40.51 -13.41
CA GLY A 404 15.37 -39.64 -12.67
C GLY A 404 14.09 -40.39 -12.28
N LYS A 405 13.70 -40.28 -11.03
CA LYS A 405 12.52 -40.85 -10.31
C LYS A 405 12.23 -42.37 -10.40
N ASN A 406 12.88 -43.18 -11.26
CA ASN A 406 12.56 -44.58 -11.40
C ASN A 406 13.82 -45.47 -11.53
N ARG A 407 14.30 -46.01 -10.41
CA ARG A 407 15.23 -47.10 -10.16
C ARG A 407 16.73 -46.78 -10.24
N PRO A 408 17.48 -46.95 -9.12
CA PRO A 408 18.94 -46.98 -9.16
C PRO A 408 19.43 -48.31 -9.74
N VAL A 409 20.36 -48.23 -10.70
CA VAL A 409 21.19 -49.39 -11.10
C VAL A 409 22.54 -49.22 -10.40
N ILE A 410 22.81 -50.10 -9.43
CA ILE A 410 24.09 -50.17 -8.73
C ILE A 410 24.97 -51.17 -9.48
N MET A 411 26.06 -50.70 -10.08
CA MET A 411 27.14 -51.57 -10.53
C MET A 411 28.28 -51.49 -9.53
N HIS A 412 28.63 -52.59 -8.90
CA HIS A 412 29.86 -52.75 -8.14
C HIS A 412 30.95 -53.22 -9.10
N LEU A 413 32.01 -52.42 -9.25
CA LEU A 413 33.24 -52.88 -9.91
C LEU A 413 34.15 -53.48 -8.83
N HIS A 414 34.49 -54.74 -8.98
CA HIS A 414 35.43 -55.45 -8.15
C HIS A 414 36.89 -55.05 -8.45
#